data_87f88587aaa39fbf0a8e1039241df16d
#
_entry.id   87f88587aaa39fbf0a8e1039241df16d
#
_cell.length_a   1.000
_cell.length_b   1.000
_cell.length_c   1.000
_cell.angle_alpha   90.00
_cell.angle_beta   90.00
_cell.angle_gamma   90.00
#
_symmetry.space_group_name_H-M   'P 1'
#
loop_
_entity.id
_entity.type
_entity.pdbx_description
1 polymer ?
#
loop_
_entity_poly.entity_id
_entity_poly.type
_entity_poly.pdbx_seq_one_letter_code
_entity_poly.pdbx_strand_id
1 'polypeptide(L)' 'MEKKQFVISVYTENHVGLLNRIAIIFSRRKINIENLNTFPSGSEGIHRFIICIRETEEAVQKLVKQIEKQVEVLQASYSI' A
#
# COMPACT_ATOMS: atom_id res chain seq x y z
N MET A 1 -17.60 -8.37 11.36
CA MET A 1 -17.39 -7.32 10.38
C MET A 1 -17.11 -7.90 9.02
N GLU A 2 -17.69 -7.27 8.02
CA GLU A 2 -17.62 -7.80 6.67
C GLU A 2 -16.34 -7.36 5.97
N LYS A 3 -15.69 -8.31 5.30
CA LYS A 3 -14.52 -8.01 4.47
C LYS A 3 -14.98 -7.61 3.08
N LYS A 4 -14.38 -6.56 2.56
CA LYS A 4 -14.65 -6.06 1.21
C LYS A 4 -13.33 -5.94 0.46
N GLN A 5 -13.42 -5.82 -0.84
CA GLN A 5 -12.24 -5.57 -1.66
C GLN A 5 -11.91 -4.09 -1.65
N PHE A 6 -10.65 -3.79 -1.39
CA PHE A 6 -10.16 -2.41 -1.38
C PHE A 6 -8.96 -2.30 -2.30
N VAL A 7 -8.81 -1.11 -2.87
CA VAL A 7 -7.65 -0.75 -3.67
C VAL A 7 -6.87 0.30 -2.90
N ILE A 8 -5.61 0.00 -2.61
CA ILE A 8 -4.72 0.91 -1.91
C ILE A 8 -3.76 1.51 -2.92
N SER A 9 -3.67 2.84 -2.93
CA SER A 9 -2.78 3.56 -3.82
C SER A 9 -1.69 4.23 -2.99
N VAL A 10 -0.42 3.96 -3.31
CA VAL A 10 0.71 4.48 -2.56
C VAL A 10 1.67 5.15 -3.54
N TYR A 11 1.99 6.42 -3.29
CA TYR A 11 3.01 7.15 -4.04
C TYR A 11 4.27 7.21 -3.20
N THR A 12 5.40 6.86 -3.78
CA THR A 12 6.65 6.75 -3.04
C THR A 12 7.81 7.32 -3.84
N GLU A 13 8.87 7.68 -3.11
CA GLU A 13 10.15 7.87 -3.77
C GLU A 13 10.66 6.49 -4.19
N ASN A 14 11.38 6.43 -5.31
CA ASN A 14 11.89 5.17 -5.84
C ASN A 14 13.12 4.73 -5.05
N HIS A 15 12.93 3.80 -4.12
CA HIS A 15 14.00 3.25 -3.29
C HIS A 15 14.12 1.75 -3.46
N VAL A 16 15.35 1.27 -3.57
CA VAL A 16 15.62 -0.16 -3.55
C VAL A 16 15.15 -0.73 -2.20
N GLY A 17 14.43 -1.83 -2.24
CA GLY A 17 13.95 -2.48 -1.03
C GLY A 17 12.64 -1.97 -0.48
N LEU A 18 12.07 -0.90 -1.06
CA LEU A 18 10.81 -0.36 -0.57
C LEU A 18 9.66 -1.35 -0.73
N LEU A 19 9.61 -2.05 -1.85
CA LEU A 19 8.59 -3.08 -2.08
C LEU A 19 8.64 -4.14 -0.97
N ASN A 20 9.84 -4.53 -0.57
CA ASN A 20 10.01 -5.52 0.49
C ASN A 20 9.48 -5.01 1.83
N ARG A 21 9.72 -3.75 2.14
CA ARG A 21 9.19 -3.14 3.37
C ARG A 21 7.67 -3.09 3.38
N ILE A 22 7.08 -2.72 2.26
CA ILE A 22 5.62 -2.71 2.13
C ILE A 22 5.06 -4.11 2.31
N ALA A 23 5.67 -5.12 1.68
CA ALA A 23 5.25 -6.50 1.82
C ALA A 23 5.33 -6.97 3.27
N ILE A 24 6.35 -6.56 4.01
CA ILE A 24 6.52 -6.91 5.41
C ILE A 24 5.37 -6.32 6.25
N ILE A 25 4.96 -5.10 5.97
CA ILE A 25 3.84 -4.48 6.70
C ILE A 25 2.57 -5.33 6.54
N PHE A 26 2.27 -5.76 5.32
CA PHE A 26 1.11 -6.61 5.06
C PHE A 26 1.24 -7.96 5.78
N SER A 27 2.43 -8.56 5.72
CA SER A 27 2.68 -9.85 6.35
C SER A 27 2.49 -9.79 7.87
N ARG A 28 2.97 -8.74 8.51
CA ARG A 28 2.86 -8.59 9.96
C ARG A 28 1.42 -8.41 10.40
N ARG A 29 0.59 -7.83 9.56
CA ARG A 29 -0.83 -7.68 9.84
C ARG A 29 -1.66 -8.87 9.36
N LYS A 30 -1.00 -9.87 8.78
CA LYS A 30 -1.63 -11.09 8.25
C LYS A 30 -2.67 -10.74 7.19
N ILE A 31 -2.37 -9.75 6.37
CA ILE A 31 -3.21 -9.34 5.26
C ILE A 31 -2.62 -9.87 3.98
N ASN A 32 -3.41 -10.65 3.24
CA ASN A 32 -2.99 -11.20 1.96
C ASN A 32 -3.13 -10.16 0.86
N ILE A 33 -2.08 -10.02 0.06
CA ILE A 33 -2.12 -9.16 -1.13
C ILE A 33 -2.66 -9.98 -2.28
N GLU A 34 -3.83 -9.59 -2.81
CA GLU A 34 -4.45 -10.30 -3.94
C GLU A 34 -3.84 -9.89 -5.26
N ASN A 35 -3.46 -8.64 -5.38
CA ASN A 35 -2.85 -8.12 -6.61
C ASN A 35 -1.97 -6.94 -6.24
N LEU A 36 -0.83 -6.84 -6.92
CA LEU A 36 0.09 -5.72 -6.70
C LEU A 36 0.69 -5.32 -8.03
N ASN A 37 0.56 -4.04 -8.34
CA ASN A 37 1.20 -3.45 -9.51
C ASN A 37 2.02 -2.26 -9.05
N THR A 38 3.18 -2.08 -9.67
CA THR A 38 4.01 -0.91 -9.40
C THR A 38 4.54 -0.40 -10.73
N PHE A 39 4.58 0.91 -10.86
CA PHE A 39 5.04 1.53 -12.09
C PHE A 39 5.51 2.96 -11.81
N PRO A 40 6.37 3.52 -12.69
CA PRO A 40 6.77 4.91 -12.53
C PRO A 40 5.56 5.83 -12.63
N SER A 41 5.51 6.82 -11.76
CA SER A 41 4.51 7.87 -11.86
C SER A 41 5.01 8.93 -12.87
N GLY A 42 4.20 9.95 -13.15
CA GLY A 42 4.56 10.96 -14.14
C GLY A 42 5.79 11.78 -13.82
N SER A 43 6.21 11.84 -12.56
CA SER A 43 7.39 12.59 -12.14
C SER A 43 8.58 11.67 -11.96
N GLU A 44 9.76 12.15 -12.32
CA GLU A 44 10.98 11.40 -12.15
C GLU A 44 11.22 11.08 -10.68
N GLY A 45 11.62 9.84 -10.41
CA GLY A 45 11.92 9.39 -9.05
C GLY A 45 10.70 9.04 -8.23
N ILE A 46 9.50 9.12 -8.78
CA ILE A 46 8.27 8.79 -8.08
C ILE A 46 7.71 7.47 -8.64
N HIS A 47 7.31 6.58 -7.74
CA HIS A 47 6.64 5.33 -8.09
C HIS A 47 5.26 5.28 -7.49
N ARG A 48 4.38 4.55 -8.13
CA ARG A 48 3.03 4.31 -7.64
C ARG A 48 2.82 2.81 -7.46
N PHE A 49 2.26 2.45 -6.31
CA PHE A 49 1.85 1.06 -6.04
C PHE A 49 0.33 1.02 -6.01
N ILE A 50 -0.23 0.05 -6.71
CA ILE A 50 -1.67 -0.25 -6.67
C ILE A 50 -1.80 -1.63 -6.06
N ILE A 51 -2.40 -1.71 -4.89
CA ILE A 51 -2.47 -2.95 -4.10
C ILE A 51 -3.93 -3.28 -3.84
N CYS A 52 -4.35 -4.47 -4.26
CA CYS A 52 -5.71 -4.94 -4.04
C CYS A 52 -5.71 -5.97 -2.92
N ILE A 53 -6.59 -5.76 -1.96
CA ILE A 53 -6.75 -6.67 -0.82
C ILE A 53 -8.23 -6.84 -0.51
N ARG A 54 -8.52 -7.83 0.31
CA ARG A 54 -9.86 -8.03 0.86
C ARG A 54 -9.76 -8.03 2.37
N GLU A 55 -10.37 -7.03 3.00
CA GLU A 55 -10.26 -6.85 4.45
C GLU A 55 -11.41 -5.97 4.94
N THR A 56 -11.52 -5.82 6.26
CA THR A 56 -12.47 -4.87 6.84
C THR A 56 -11.96 -3.46 6.63
N GLU A 57 -12.87 -2.51 6.57
CA GLU A 57 -12.47 -1.10 6.39
C GLU A 57 -11.63 -0.60 7.55
N GLU A 58 -11.94 -1.05 8.77
CA GLU A 58 -11.15 -0.67 9.94
C GLU A 58 -9.69 -1.12 9.81
N ALA A 59 -9.48 -2.36 9.36
CA ALA A 59 -8.13 -2.87 9.15
C ALA A 59 -7.41 -2.11 8.05
N VAL A 60 -8.11 -1.74 6.99
CA VAL A 60 -7.53 -0.98 5.88
C VAL A 60 -7.12 0.41 6.35
N GLN A 61 -7.94 1.08 7.16
CA GLN A 61 -7.60 2.39 7.70
C GLN A 61 -6.31 2.35 8.51
N LYS A 62 -6.18 1.35 9.36
CA LYS A 62 -4.95 1.19 10.17
C LYS A 62 -3.74 0.89 9.32
N LEU A 63 -3.92 0.06 8.30
CA LEU A 63 -2.86 -0.31 7.37
C LEU A 63 -2.36 0.92 6.61
N VAL A 64 -3.27 1.72 6.06
CA VAL A 64 -2.90 2.91 5.30
C VAL A 64 -2.15 3.91 6.17
N LYS A 65 -2.60 4.10 7.41
CA LYS A 65 -1.90 4.99 8.34
C LYS A 65 -0.48 4.53 8.61
N GLN A 66 -0.28 3.23 8.74
CA GLN A 66 1.06 2.69 8.94
C GLN A 66 1.95 2.89 7.72
N ILE A 67 1.39 2.69 6.53
CA ILE A 67 2.13 2.90 5.29
C ILE A 67 2.54 4.37 5.16
N GLU A 68 1.64 5.30 5.49
CA GLU A 68 1.93 6.73 5.42
C GLU A 68 3.09 7.16 6.31
N LYS A 69 3.38 6.40 7.36
CA LYS A 69 4.47 6.73 8.29
C LYS A 69 5.85 6.35 7.77
N GLN A 70 5.93 5.61 6.68
CA GLN A 70 7.23 5.25 6.11
C GLN A 70 7.87 6.47 5.47
N VAL A 71 9.17 6.64 5.67
CA VAL A 71 9.89 7.84 5.23
C VAL A 71 9.75 8.07 3.72
N GLU A 72 9.82 6.99 2.96
CA GLU A 72 9.79 7.10 1.50
C GLU A 72 8.39 7.28 0.91
N VAL A 73 7.36 7.15 1.73
CA VAL A 73 5.97 7.26 1.24
C VAL A 73 5.55 8.71 1.22
N LEU A 74 5.12 9.17 0.05
CA LEU A 74 4.66 10.54 -0.15
C LEU A 74 3.17 10.68 0.12
N GLN A 75 2.41 9.66 -0.25
CA GLN A 75 0.96 9.68 -0.07
C GLN A 75 0.44 8.25 -0.12
N ALA A 76 -0.54 7.94 0.72
CA ALA A 76 -1.23 6.66 0.66
C ALA A 76 -2.72 6.91 0.88
N SER A 77 -3.55 6.20 0.12
CA SER A 77 -5.00 6.30 0.21
C SER A 77 -5.62 4.96 -0.16
N TYR A 78 -6.92 4.84 0.08
CA TYR A 78 -7.64 3.64 -0.32
C TYR A 78 -9.02 3.99 -0.88
N SER A 79 -9.55 3.07 -1.68
CA SER A 79 -10.91 3.19 -2.21
C SER A 79 -11.50 1.79 -2.38
N ILE A 80 -12.79 1.76 -2.62
CA ILE A 80 -13.50 0.50 -2.91
C ILE A 80 -13.43 0.18 -4.39
#